data_088805e188c9242057c2f40fa5dfd19f
#
_entry.id   088805e188c9242057c2f40fa5dfd19f
#
_cell.length_a   1.000
_cell.length_b   1.000
_cell.length_c   1.000
_cell.angle_alpha   90.00
_cell.angle_beta   90.00
_cell.angle_gamma   90.00
#
_symmetry.space_group_name_H-M   'P 1'
#
loop_
_entity.id
_entity.type
_entity.pdbx_description
1 polymer ?
#
loop_
_entity_poly.entity_id
_entity_poly.type
_entity_poly.pdbx_seq_one_letter_code
_entity_poly.pdbx_strand_id
1 'polypeptide(L)'
;MIEGLVVKSYGKLCNVKVDNLTYKCEVRGKYKLSNKFSNPVVSGDKVEISITNKNNGVVENILERKNYFAKKSIRDKKGHLIGSNIDQTLIIFSIKNPYTKLIFLDKCLLSSIFFDIKPIIVFNKIDLLNEDEIIKLDKISFEYKKAGFDVISISAKYQIRLDDIKSKLKDKSTLILGNSGVGKSTLINQLSPYSQQRISDISQKTGKGKQTTTFSEIFKINKNTLIIDTPGFKDFNLYLIDKSDIKYQYPEFNQFFDNCKFSNCSHINEPGCAIKKQIGDKIWDKRYNNYLAIIEEYT
;
A
#
# COMPACT_ATOMS: atom_id res chain seq x y z
N MET A 1 -18.78 -0.29 -26.45
CA MET A 1 -18.09 0.02 -25.19
C MET A 1 -16.59 -0.09 -25.46
N ILE A 2 -15.78 0.73 -24.81
CA ILE A 2 -14.33 0.80 -25.02
C ILE A 2 -13.66 0.51 -23.67
N GLU A 3 -12.64 -0.35 -23.68
CA GLU A 3 -11.87 -0.63 -22.45
C GLU A 3 -10.93 0.54 -22.11
N GLY A 4 -10.79 0.81 -20.81
CA GLY A 4 -9.89 1.81 -20.29
C GLY A 4 -9.40 1.51 -18.87
N LEU A 5 -8.36 2.23 -18.48
CA LEU A 5 -7.75 2.14 -17.15
C LEU A 5 -8.16 3.34 -16.29
N VAL A 6 -8.70 3.10 -15.11
CA VAL A 6 -8.98 4.15 -14.13
C VAL A 6 -7.66 4.68 -13.58
N VAL A 7 -7.30 5.91 -13.95
CA VAL A 7 -6.04 6.54 -13.51
C VAL A 7 -6.22 7.42 -12.28
N LYS A 8 -7.45 7.85 -11.98
CA LYS A 8 -7.77 8.62 -10.77
C LYS A 8 -9.24 8.45 -10.42
N SER A 9 -9.54 8.27 -9.14
CA SER A 9 -10.91 8.12 -8.65
C SER A 9 -11.26 9.17 -7.61
N TYR A 10 -12.46 9.75 -7.75
CA TYR A 10 -13.02 10.79 -6.85
C TYR A 10 -14.32 10.32 -6.19
N GLY A 11 -14.47 9.03 -6.02
CA GLY A 11 -15.67 8.40 -5.47
C GLY A 11 -16.76 8.13 -6.50
N LYS A 12 -17.55 9.14 -6.88
CA LYS A 12 -18.61 9.01 -7.90
C LYS A 12 -18.13 9.32 -9.33
N LEU A 13 -16.97 9.94 -9.43
CA LEU A 13 -16.31 10.32 -10.68
C LEU A 13 -14.95 9.67 -10.76
N CYS A 14 -14.50 9.36 -11.96
CA CYS A 14 -13.14 8.88 -12.18
C CYS A 14 -12.60 9.39 -13.53
N ASN A 15 -11.29 9.44 -13.64
CA ASN A 15 -10.63 9.67 -14.92
C ASN A 15 -10.22 8.30 -15.49
N VAL A 16 -10.67 8.01 -16.69
CA VAL A 16 -10.38 6.76 -17.40
C VAL A 16 -9.49 7.07 -18.60
N LYS A 17 -8.35 6.42 -18.65
CA LYS A 17 -7.43 6.50 -19.78
C LYS A 17 -7.75 5.40 -20.79
N VAL A 18 -7.99 5.81 -22.03
CA VAL A 18 -8.15 4.96 -23.21
C VAL A 18 -7.08 5.41 -24.20
N ASP A 19 -6.12 4.56 -24.51
CA ASP A 19 -4.95 4.88 -25.33
C ASP A 19 -4.22 6.16 -24.84
N ASN A 20 -4.26 7.23 -25.63
CA ASN A 20 -3.65 8.51 -25.29
C ASN A 20 -4.65 9.56 -24.77
N LEU A 21 -5.95 9.23 -24.72
CA LEU A 21 -7.01 10.13 -24.27
C LEU A 21 -7.43 9.82 -22.84
N THR A 22 -7.90 10.83 -22.13
CA THR A 22 -8.44 10.70 -20.78
C THR A 22 -9.85 11.26 -20.74
N TYR A 23 -10.79 10.42 -20.29
CA TYR A 23 -12.21 10.77 -20.17
C TYR A 23 -12.58 10.91 -18.70
N LYS A 24 -13.33 11.97 -18.38
CA LYS A 24 -13.97 12.12 -17.07
C LYS A 24 -15.27 11.32 -17.09
N CYS A 25 -15.32 10.26 -16.31
CA CYS A 25 -16.43 9.32 -16.32
C CYS A 25 -17.22 9.36 -15.02
N GLU A 26 -18.55 9.26 -15.16
CA GLU A 26 -19.45 8.98 -14.05
C GLU A 26 -19.58 7.47 -13.84
N VAL A 27 -19.72 7.04 -12.58
CA VAL A 27 -19.95 5.63 -12.24
C VAL A 27 -21.43 5.37 -12.12
N ARG A 28 -21.96 4.39 -12.87
CA ARG A 28 -23.39 4.03 -12.82
C ARG A 28 -23.86 3.67 -11.42
N GLY A 29 -25.13 4.00 -11.14
CA GLY A 29 -25.78 3.82 -9.83
C GLY A 29 -25.76 2.39 -9.32
N LYS A 30 -25.83 1.37 -10.20
CA LYS A 30 -25.78 -0.05 -9.83
C LYS A 30 -24.56 -0.43 -8.97
N TYR A 31 -23.41 0.23 -9.20
CA TYR A 31 -22.19 -0.02 -8.43
C TYR A 31 -22.15 0.70 -7.08
N LYS A 32 -23.04 1.69 -6.86
CA LYS A 32 -23.17 2.40 -5.57
C LYS A 32 -23.89 1.58 -4.51
N LEU A 33 -24.61 0.55 -4.93
CA LEU A 33 -25.40 -0.33 -4.04
C LEU A 33 -24.58 -1.44 -3.38
N SER A 34 -23.30 -1.60 -3.73
CA SER A 34 -22.42 -2.54 -3.05
C SER A 34 -22.23 -2.15 -1.58
N ASN A 35 -22.69 -3.04 -0.68
CA ASN A 35 -22.55 -2.82 0.77
C ASN A 35 -21.12 -3.04 1.28
N LYS A 36 -20.22 -3.61 0.48
CA LYS A 36 -18.86 -4.00 0.90
C LYS A 36 -17.89 -2.82 0.94
N PHE A 37 -17.94 -1.91 -0.05
CA PHE A 37 -17.00 -0.79 -0.17
C PHE A 37 -17.69 0.56 -0.25
N SER A 38 -17.06 1.59 0.32
CA SER A 38 -17.53 2.98 0.27
C SER A 38 -17.27 3.65 -1.09
N ASN A 39 -16.32 3.12 -1.88
CA ASN A 39 -15.98 3.56 -3.22
C ASN A 39 -15.99 2.37 -4.19
N PRO A 40 -16.87 2.36 -5.20
CA PRO A 40 -17.00 1.21 -6.11
C PRO A 40 -15.85 1.09 -7.12
N VAL A 41 -15.24 2.22 -7.50
CA VAL A 41 -14.18 2.32 -8.51
C VAL A 41 -12.93 2.94 -7.90
N VAL A 42 -11.78 2.42 -8.24
CA VAL A 42 -10.48 2.87 -7.71
C VAL A 42 -9.40 2.88 -8.80
N SER A 43 -8.33 3.62 -8.56
CA SER A 43 -7.17 3.64 -9.46
C SER A 43 -6.60 2.23 -9.65
N GLY A 44 -6.39 1.83 -10.91
CA GLY A 44 -5.99 0.49 -11.31
C GLY A 44 -7.12 -0.37 -11.85
N ASP A 45 -8.38 0.03 -11.69
CA ASP A 45 -9.50 -0.71 -12.29
C ASP A 45 -9.44 -0.65 -13.82
N LYS A 46 -9.66 -1.80 -14.44
CA LYS A 46 -10.00 -1.88 -15.85
C LYS A 46 -11.52 -1.78 -15.98
N VAL A 47 -11.97 -0.92 -16.87
CA VAL A 47 -13.39 -0.60 -17.02
C VAL A 47 -13.79 -0.54 -18.48
N GLU A 48 -15.05 -0.82 -18.76
CA GLU A 48 -15.67 -0.49 -20.04
C GLU A 48 -16.44 0.81 -19.91
N ILE A 49 -16.21 1.72 -20.82
CA ILE A 49 -16.90 3.03 -20.85
C ILE A 49 -17.70 3.22 -22.12
N SER A 50 -18.79 3.97 -22.00
CA SER A 50 -19.46 4.62 -23.13
C SER A 50 -19.08 6.09 -23.16
N ILE A 51 -18.65 6.60 -24.33
CA ILE A 51 -18.30 8.00 -24.53
C ILE A 51 -19.58 8.77 -24.77
N THR A 52 -19.83 9.82 -23.97
CA THR A 52 -21.00 10.69 -24.10
C THR A 52 -20.70 11.96 -24.91
N ASN A 53 -19.46 12.45 -24.79
CA ASN A 53 -18.95 13.56 -25.59
C ASN A 53 -17.41 13.53 -25.63
N LYS A 54 -16.77 14.55 -26.25
CA LYS A 54 -15.32 14.60 -26.51
C LYS A 54 -14.44 14.29 -25.29
N ASN A 55 -14.90 14.63 -24.06
CA ASN A 55 -14.07 14.52 -22.83
C ASN A 55 -14.77 13.75 -21.70
N ASN A 56 -16.01 13.30 -21.88
CA ASN A 56 -16.80 12.68 -20.83
C ASN A 56 -17.31 11.30 -21.27
N GLY A 57 -17.55 10.45 -20.28
CA GLY A 57 -18.09 9.12 -20.47
C GLY A 57 -18.80 8.61 -19.23
N VAL A 58 -19.28 7.38 -19.33
CA VAL A 58 -19.91 6.64 -18.23
C VAL A 58 -19.25 5.29 -18.11
N VAL A 59 -18.89 4.91 -16.90
CA VAL A 59 -18.42 3.56 -16.60
C VAL A 59 -19.63 2.61 -16.64
N GLU A 60 -19.62 1.77 -17.64
CA GLU A 60 -20.66 0.78 -17.88
C GLU A 60 -20.43 -0.49 -17.09
N ASN A 61 -19.18 -0.99 -17.13
CA ASN A 61 -18.75 -2.19 -16.44
C ASN A 61 -17.38 -1.99 -15.78
N ILE A 62 -17.22 -2.63 -14.61
CA ILE A 62 -15.92 -2.80 -13.95
C ILE A 62 -15.51 -4.23 -14.24
N LEU A 63 -14.36 -4.40 -14.89
CA LEU A 63 -13.83 -5.73 -15.21
C LEU A 63 -13.31 -6.42 -13.95
N GLU A 64 -13.17 -7.73 -14.03
CA GLU A 64 -12.68 -8.54 -12.92
C GLU A 64 -11.29 -8.06 -12.45
N ARG A 65 -11.15 -7.88 -11.14
CA ARG A 65 -9.90 -7.48 -10.51
C ARG A 65 -9.06 -8.71 -10.20
N LYS A 66 -7.79 -8.71 -10.63
CA LYS A 66 -6.81 -9.70 -10.17
C LYS A 66 -6.71 -9.71 -8.64
N ASN A 67 -6.61 -8.54 -8.05
CA ASN A 67 -6.59 -8.27 -6.61
C ASN A 67 -6.95 -6.80 -6.35
N TYR A 68 -7.04 -6.45 -5.08
CA TYR A 68 -7.21 -5.07 -4.64
C TYR A 68 -6.58 -4.87 -3.27
N PHE A 69 -6.29 -3.63 -2.92
CA PHE A 69 -5.88 -3.23 -1.58
C PHE A 69 -6.97 -2.36 -0.96
N ALA A 70 -7.37 -2.68 0.27
CA ALA A 70 -8.42 -1.95 0.98
C ALA A 70 -8.05 -1.73 2.46
N LYS A 71 -8.62 -0.70 3.06
CA LYS A 71 -8.54 -0.43 4.49
C LYS A 71 -9.93 -0.24 5.08
N LYS A 72 -10.06 -0.33 6.40
CA LYS A 72 -11.31 0.03 7.09
C LYS A 72 -11.61 1.51 6.90
N SER A 73 -12.83 1.85 6.53
CA SER A 73 -13.27 3.25 6.48
C SER A 73 -13.39 3.81 7.89
N ILE A 74 -13.00 5.07 8.06
CA ILE A 74 -13.13 5.77 9.35
C ILE A 74 -14.59 6.17 9.61
N ARG A 75 -15.39 6.36 8.55
CA ARG A 75 -16.75 6.93 8.62
C ARG A 75 -17.85 5.89 8.75
N ASP A 76 -17.61 4.71 8.24
CA ASP A 76 -18.57 3.62 8.21
C ASP A 76 -17.86 2.26 8.40
N LYS A 77 -18.63 1.20 8.65
CA LYS A 77 -18.07 -0.16 8.79
C LYS A 77 -17.60 -0.77 7.46
N LYS A 78 -17.73 -0.04 6.34
CA LYS A 78 -17.37 -0.53 5.00
C LYS A 78 -15.87 -0.44 4.77
N GLY A 79 -15.38 -1.24 3.84
CA GLY A 79 -14.03 -1.08 3.32
C GLY A 79 -13.91 0.17 2.45
N HIS A 80 -12.69 0.67 2.34
CA HIS A 80 -12.33 1.71 1.39
C HIS A 80 -11.22 1.19 0.48
N LEU A 81 -11.53 1.01 -0.80
CA LEU A 81 -10.58 0.58 -1.81
C LEU A 81 -9.51 1.67 -2.01
N ILE A 82 -8.27 1.24 -2.07
CA ILE A 82 -7.10 2.11 -2.24
C ILE A 82 -6.53 1.99 -3.65
N GLY A 83 -6.47 0.78 -4.18
CA GLY A 83 -6.00 0.46 -5.52
C GLY A 83 -6.41 -0.95 -5.91
N SER A 84 -6.31 -1.27 -7.20
CA SER A 84 -6.59 -2.60 -7.75
C SER A 84 -5.58 -3.01 -8.80
N ASN A 85 -5.55 -4.31 -9.14
CA ASN A 85 -4.66 -4.89 -10.14
C ASN A 85 -3.18 -4.59 -9.85
N ILE A 86 -2.77 -4.86 -8.61
CA ILE A 86 -1.47 -4.51 -8.02
C ILE A 86 -0.56 -5.73 -8.05
N ASP A 87 0.69 -5.58 -8.52
CA ASP A 87 1.69 -6.64 -8.49
C ASP A 87 2.49 -6.64 -7.19
N GLN A 88 2.70 -5.46 -6.60
CA GLN A 88 3.46 -5.31 -5.35
C GLN A 88 3.10 -4.03 -4.61
N THR A 89 3.35 -4.01 -3.29
CA THR A 89 3.32 -2.78 -2.49
C THR A 89 4.74 -2.31 -2.18
N LEU A 90 4.97 -1.01 -2.27
CA LEU A 90 6.18 -0.36 -1.82
C LEU A 90 5.86 0.44 -0.55
N ILE A 91 6.24 -0.09 0.61
CA ILE A 91 5.91 0.50 1.91
C ILE A 91 7.05 1.44 2.30
N ILE A 92 6.82 2.75 2.11
CA ILE A 92 7.81 3.78 2.44
C ILE A 92 7.73 4.11 3.93
N PHE A 93 8.84 3.92 4.60
CA PHE A 93 8.98 4.07 6.03
C PHE A 93 10.17 4.99 6.37
N SER A 94 10.10 5.68 7.51
CA SER A 94 11.22 6.46 8.03
C SER A 94 11.30 6.31 9.55
N ILE A 95 12.51 6.11 10.06
CA ILE A 95 12.78 6.05 11.50
C ILE A 95 13.03 7.44 12.10
N LYS A 96 13.13 8.48 11.25
CA LYS A 96 13.38 9.87 11.67
C LYS A 96 12.68 10.85 10.71
N ASN A 97 12.04 11.87 11.26
CA ASN A 97 11.41 12.99 10.55
C ASN A 97 10.50 12.63 9.35
N PRO A 98 9.33 11.98 9.57
CA PRO A 98 8.74 11.67 10.87
C PRO A 98 9.19 10.32 11.42
N TYR A 99 9.22 10.17 12.72
CA TYR A 99 9.31 8.85 13.35
C TYR A 99 7.99 8.09 13.12
N THR A 100 8.11 6.89 12.59
CA THR A 100 6.96 6.00 12.38
C THR A 100 7.13 4.75 13.25
N LYS A 101 6.07 4.31 13.92
CA LYS A 101 6.10 3.10 14.76
C LYS A 101 6.12 1.86 13.86
N LEU A 102 6.91 0.83 14.21
CA LEU A 102 7.01 -0.42 13.44
C LEU A 102 5.68 -1.17 13.33
N ILE A 103 4.77 -1.01 14.29
CA ILE A 103 3.42 -1.60 14.21
C ILE A 103 2.64 -1.11 12.98
N PHE A 104 2.85 0.14 12.52
CA PHE A 104 2.26 0.63 11.29
C PHE A 104 2.83 -0.11 10.07
N LEU A 105 4.16 -0.33 10.04
CA LEU A 105 4.81 -1.13 8.99
C LEU A 105 4.22 -2.54 8.96
N ASP A 106 4.11 -3.19 10.13
CA ASP A 106 3.56 -4.53 10.24
C ASP A 106 2.11 -4.61 9.74
N LYS A 107 1.26 -3.66 10.09
CA LYS A 107 -0.12 -3.59 9.56
C LYS A 107 -0.15 -3.46 8.02
N CYS A 108 0.75 -2.68 7.43
CA CYS A 108 0.85 -2.58 5.97
C CYS A 108 1.32 -3.91 5.34
N LEU A 109 2.29 -4.60 5.96
CA LEU A 109 2.77 -5.91 5.53
C LEU A 109 1.66 -6.95 5.57
N LEU A 110 0.96 -7.06 6.72
CA LEU A 110 -0.17 -7.98 6.91
C LEU A 110 -1.25 -7.78 5.85
N SER A 111 -1.65 -6.52 5.62
CA SER A 111 -2.66 -6.22 4.61
C SER A 111 -2.19 -6.56 3.21
N SER A 112 -0.92 -6.32 2.89
CA SER A 112 -0.37 -6.66 1.56
C SER A 112 -0.42 -8.17 1.33
N ILE A 113 0.03 -8.97 2.30
CA ILE A 113 0.00 -10.44 2.22
C ILE A 113 -1.44 -10.94 2.13
N PHE A 114 -2.34 -10.43 2.97
CA PHE A 114 -3.75 -10.82 2.99
C PHE A 114 -4.47 -10.60 1.65
N PHE A 115 -4.12 -9.53 0.94
CA PHE A 115 -4.67 -9.23 -0.38
C PHE A 115 -3.86 -9.85 -1.54
N ASP A 116 -2.98 -10.80 -1.25
CA ASP A 116 -2.10 -11.48 -2.22
C ASP A 116 -1.26 -10.50 -3.05
N ILE A 117 -0.64 -9.54 -2.37
CA ILE A 117 0.22 -8.52 -2.96
C ILE A 117 1.60 -8.60 -2.30
N LYS A 118 2.66 -8.79 -3.09
CA LYS A 118 4.04 -8.88 -2.57
C LYS A 118 4.48 -7.55 -1.93
N PRO A 119 4.83 -7.48 -0.63
CA PRO A 119 5.32 -6.27 0.00
C PRO A 119 6.83 -6.10 -0.18
N ILE A 120 7.26 -4.84 -0.33
CA ILE A 120 8.66 -4.41 -0.31
C ILE A 120 8.79 -3.27 0.71
N ILE A 121 9.70 -3.39 1.65
CA ILE A 121 9.98 -2.37 2.66
C ILE A 121 11.02 -1.40 2.12
N VAL A 122 10.75 -0.10 2.20
CA VAL A 122 11.70 0.95 1.82
C VAL A 122 11.91 1.90 2.99
N PHE A 123 13.08 1.83 3.60
CA PHE A 123 13.51 2.83 4.58
C PHE A 123 14.07 4.04 3.84
N ASN A 124 13.33 5.14 3.90
CA ASN A 124 13.73 6.40 3.26
C ASN A 124 14.34 7.37 4.26
N LYS A 125 15.04 8.38 3.76
CA LYS A 125 15.68 9.46 4.51
C LYS A 125 16.89 9.01 5.33
N ILE A 126 17.64 8.04 4.81
CA ILE A 126 18.89 7.59 5.46
C ILE A 126 19.92 8.73 5.59
N ASP A 127 19.80 9.76 4.78
CA ASP A 127 20.60 10.99 4.82
C ASP A 127 20.45 11.81 6.11
N LEU A 128 19.40 11.56 6.89
CA LEU A 128 19.15 12.24 8.17
C LEU A 128 19.70 11.49 9.39
N LEU A 129 20.24 10.28 9.20
CA LEU A 129 20.65 9.39 10.28
C LEU A 129 22.09 9.64 10.69
N ASN A 130 22.36 9.63 11.99
CA ASN A 130 23.70 9.53 12.55
C ASN A 130 24.14 8.05 12.63
N GLU A 131 25.36 7.80 13.08
CA GLU A 131 25.94 6.45 13.14
C GLU A 131 25.12 5.48 14.00
N ASP A 132 24.68 5.88 15.19
CA ASP A 132 23.85 5.02 16.06
C ASP A 132 22.51 4.70 15.42
N GLU A 133 21.90 5.66 14.74
CA GLU A 133 20.64 5.49 14.03
C GLU A 133 20.80 4.58 12.79
N ILE A 134 21.94 4.61 12.12
CA ILE A 134 22.28 3.69 11.03
C ILE A 134 22.39 2.26 11.57
N ILE A 135 23.16 2.04 12.65
CA ILE A 135 23.26 0.72 13.30
C ILE A 135 21.88 0.19 13.70
N LYS A 136 21.04 1.04 14.26
CA LYS A 136 19.64 0.68 14.60
C LYS A 136 18.82 0.31 13.37
N LEU A 137 18.95 1.05 12.27
CA LEU A 137 18.26 0.77 11.01
C LEU A 137 18.73 -0.56 10.40
N ASP A 138 20.03 -0.83 10.45
CA ASP A 138 20.60 -2.07 9.94
C ASP A 138 20.09 -3.28 10.71
N LYS A 139 19.99 -3.19 12.04
CA LYS A 139 19.36 -4.22 12.89
C LYS A 139 17.91 -4.44 12.51
N ILE A 140 17.12 -3.38 12.36
CA ILE A 140 15.71 -3.47 11.94
C ILE A 140 15.61 -4.12 10.56
N SER A 141 16.44 -3.67 9.60
CA SER A 141 16.47 -4.20 8.24
C SER A 141 16.84 -5.68 8.19
N PHE A 142 17.80 -6.10 9.01
CA PHE A 142 18.20 -7.50 9.15
C PHE A 142 17.04 -8.37 9.65
N GLU A 143 16.32 -7.95 10.69
CA GLU A 143 15.21 -8.70 11.26
C GLU A 143 14.03 -8.84 10.28
N TYR A 144 13.70 -7.81 9.50
CA TYR A 144 12.68 -7.93 8.45
C TYR A 144 13.13 -8.81 7.28
N LYS A 145 14.40 -8.76 6.89
CA LYS A 145 14.95 -9.69 5.87
C LYS A 145 14.89 -11.13 6.35
N LYS A 146 15.25 -11.39 7.62
CA LYS A 146 15.15 -12.71 8.27
C LYS A 146 13.71 -13.22 8.31
N ALA A 147 12.72 -12.32 8.46
CA ALA A 147 11.31 -12.62 8.36
C ALA A 147 10.81 -12.86 6.91
N GLY A 148 11.69 -12.77 5.90
CA GLY A 148 11.38 -13.08 4.50
C GLY A 148 11.01 -11.87 3.64
N PHE A 149 11.18 -10.63 4.10
CA PHE A 149 10.83 -9.44 3.34
C PHE A 149 12.00 -8.87 2.53
N ASP A 150 11.69 -8.33 1.34
CA ASP A 150 12.61 -7.46 0.61
C ASP A 150 12.73 -6.11 1.33
N VAL A 151 13.95 -5.68 1.67
CA VAL A 151 14.22 -4.43 2.39
C VAL A 151 15.27 -3.62 1.65
N ILE A 152 14.97 -2.34 1.37
CA ILE A 152 15.87 -1.40 0.69
C ILE A 152 15.93 -0.11 1.52
N SER A 153 17.14 0.39 1.79
CA SER A 153 17.37 1.69 2.46
C SER A 153 17.82 2.71 1.44
N ILE A 154 17.15 3.88 1.37
CA ILE A 154 17.37 4.91 0.34
C ILE A 154 17.40 6.33 0.91
N SER A 155 17.94 7.25 0.13
CA SER A 155 17.56 8.66 0.24
C SER A 155 16.94 9.12 -1.08
N ALA A 156 15.61 9.32 -1.07
CA ALA A 156 14.90 9.84 -2.24
C ALA A 156 15.35 11.29 -2.57
N LYS A 157 15.72 12.07 -1.55
CA LYS A 157 16.18 13.45 -1.72
C LYS A 157 17.53 13.53 -2.46
N TYR A 158 18.48 12.68 -2.08
CA TYR A 158 19.84 12.66 -2.65
C TYR A 158 20.04 11.55 -3.67
N GLN A 159 18.97 10.89 -4.11
CA GLN A 159 18.97 9.84 -5.13
C GLN A 159 19.84 8.62 -4.78
N ILE A 160 20.09 8.38 -3.48
CA ILE A 160 20.88 7.25 -3.02
C ILE A 160 20.08 5.96 -3.20
N ARG A 161 20.63 5.00 -3.93
CA ARG A 161 20.05 3.67 -4.22
C ARG A 161 18.70 3.69 -4.93
N LEU A 162 18.41 4.71 -5.74
CA LEU A 162 17.16 4.76 -6.51
C LEU A 162 17.11 3.71 -7.64
N ASP A 163 18.26 3.29 -8.16
CA ASP A 163 18.30 2.27 -9.22
C ASP A 163 17.85 0.89 -8.70
N ASP A 164 18.07 0.59 -7.40
CA ASP A 164 17.51 -0.59 -6.75
C ASP A 164 15.98 -0.54 -6.78
N ILE A 165 15.40 0.64 -6.51
CA ILE A 165 13.94 0.84 -6.60
C ILE A 165 13.46 0.71 -8.04
N LYS A 166 14.12 1.38 -9.01
CA LYS A 166 13.73 1.29 -10.44
C LYS A 166 13.72 -0.15 -10.93
N SER A 167 14.71 -0.95 -10.55
CA SER A 167 14.79 -2.38 -10.90
C SER A 167 13.60 -3.18 -10.36
N LYS A 168 13.18 -2.93 -9.12
CA LYS A 168 12.01 -3.58 -8.50
C LYS A 168 10.67 -3.16 -9.12
N LEU A 169 10.59 -1.93 -9.63
CA LEU A 169 9.37 -1.37 -10.24
C LEU A 169 9.16 -1.82 -11.68
N LYS A 170 10.21 -2.27 -12.37
CA LYS A 170 10.19 -2.58 -13.81
C LYS A 170 9.06 -3.53 -14.18
N ASP A 171 8.24 -3.11 -15.15
CA ASP A 171 7.11 -3.86 -15.72
C ASP A 171 6.05 -4.30 -14.68
N LYS A 172 5.85 -3.49 -13.63
CA LYS A 172 4.90 -3.78 -12.56
C LYS A 172 3.98 -2.60 -12.24
N SER A 173 2.79 -2.94 -11.75
CA SER A 173 1.87 -2.02 -11.09
C SER A 173 2.16 -2.03 -9.58
N THR A 174 2.68 -0.92 -9.07
CA THR A 174 3.15 -0.82 -7.68
C THR A 174 2.30 0.16 -6.89
N LEU A 175 1.69 -0.30 -5.79
CA LEU A 175 1.00 0.57 -4.84
C LEU A 175 2.00 1.13 -3.82
N ILE A 176 2.05 2.45 -3.67
CA ILE A 176 2.90 3.10 -2.66
C ILE A 176 2.09 3.34 -1.38
N LEU A 177 2.57 2.78 -0.28
CA LEU A 177 2.02 2.96 1.06
C LEU A 177 3.02 3.74 1.94
N GLY A 178 2.52 4.39 2.99
CA GLY A 178 3.36 5.06 3.99
C GLY A 178 2.69 6.29 4.59
N ASN A 179 3.18 6.69 5.76
CA ASN A 179 2.68 7.85 6.48
C ASN A 179 2.90 9.17 5.74
N SER A 180 2.19 10.21 6.17
CA SER A 180 2.47 11.56 5.67
C SER A 180 3.91 11.98 6.02
N GLY A 181 4.60 12.60 5.07
CA GLY A 181 5.94 13.15 5.30
C GLY A 181 7.10 12.15 5.18
N VAL A 182 6.88 10.84 4.94
CA VAL A 182 7.96 9.84 4.78
C VAL A 182 8.72 9.96 3.46
N GLY A 183 8.27 10.83 2.52
CA GLY A 183 8.94 11.11 1.26
C GLY A 183 8.37 10.38 0.04
N LYS A 184 7.11 9.92 0.07
CA LYS A 184 6.44 9.29 -1.09
C LYS A 184 6.47 10.18 -2.34
N SER A 185 6.00 11.40 -2.23
CA SER A 185 5.97 12.35 -3.37
C SER A 185 7.37 12.70 -3.86
N THR A 186 8.36 12.79 -2.96
CA THR A 186 9.77 13.01 -3.36
C THR A 186 10.27 11.83 -4.19
N LEU A 187 10.00 10.59 -3.74
CA LEU A 187 10.38 9.38 -4.46
C LEU A 187 9.71 9.33 -5.85
N ILE A 188 8.40 9.56 -5.93
CA ILE A 188 7.66 9.54 -7.19
C ILE A 188 8.22 10.57 -8.17
N ASN A 189 8.52 11.79 -7.71
CA ASN A 189 9.10 12.83 -8.54
C ASN A 189 10.49 12.48 -9.08
N GLN A 190 11.30 11.75 -8.29
CA GLN A 190 12.63 11.30 -8.75
C GLN A 190 12.53 10.13 -9.74
N LEU A 191 11.53 9.26 -9.60
CA LEU A 191 11.32 8.12 -10.48
C LEU A 191 10.67 8.50 -11.81
N SER A 192 9.89 9.57 -11.83
CA SER A 192 9.18 10.06 -13.02
C SER A 192 9.57 11.53 -13.31
N PRO A 193 10.72 11.79 -13.94
CA PRO A 193 11.14 13.15 -14.29
C PRO A 193 10.17 13.85 -15.26
N TYR A 194 9.31 13.11 -15.94
CA TYR A 194 8.21 13.63 -16.78
C TYR A 194 6.90 13.86 -16.03
N SER A 195 6.83 13.61 -14.72
CA SER A 195 5.62 13.82 -13.90
C SER A 195 5.33 15.31 -13.62
N GLN A 196 6.12 16.24 -14.14
CA GLN A 196 5.68 17.64 -14.28
C GLN A 196 4.47 17.80 -15.23
N GLN A 197 4.20 16.84 -16.08
CA GLN A 197 2.91 16.65 -16.70
C GLN A 197 2.01 15.82 -15.78
N ARG A 198 1.52 16.45 -14.70
CA ARG A 198 0.30 16.00 -14.03
C ARG A 198 -0.74 15.79 -15.14
N ILE A 199 -1.25 14.57 -15.27
CA ILE A 199 -2.44 14.30 -16.09
C ILE A 199 -3.66 14.91 -15.36
N SER A 200 -3.58 16.13 -14.96
CA SER A 200 -4.65 16.97 -14.45
C SER A 200 -4.29 18.42 -14.67
N ASP A 201 -4.42 18.90 -15.91
CA ASP A 201 -4.83 20.26 -16.12
C ASP A 201 -6.12 20.48 -15.33
N ILE A 202 -6.14 21.55 -14.56
CA ILE A 202 -7.21 22.14 -13.75
C ILE A 202 -7.00 21.95 -12.25
N SER A 203 -6.05 22.70 -11.71
CA SER A 203 -6.27 23.55 -10.54
C SER A 203 -5.11 24.55 -10.35
N GLN A 204 -4.94 25.45 -11.30
CA GLN A 204 -4.42 26.78 -10.97
C GLN A 204 -5.55 27.49 -10.21
N LYS A 205 -5.35 27.61 -8.90
CA LYS A 205 -5.82 28.64 -7.96
C LYS A 205 -6.05 28.02 -6.58
N THR A 206 -5.00 27.97 -5.81
CA THR A 206 -4.99 28.45 -4.42
C THR A 206 -3.55 28.28 -3.91
N GLY A 207 -2.79 29.36 -3.92
CA GLY A 207 -1.53 29.43 -3.19
C GLY A 207 -1.83 29.38 -1.71
N LYS A 208 -1.55 28.21 -1.10
CA LYS A 208 -1.16 28.01 0.30
C LYS A 208 -0.94 26.53 0.59
N GLY A 209 0.28 26.17 0.87
CA GLY A 209 0.75 25.17 1.81
C GLY A 209 0.16 23.76 1.77
N LYS A 210 1.04 22.76 1.54
CA LYS A 210 0.85 21.34 1.90
C LYS A 210 -0.31 20.64 1.17
N GLN A 211 -0.11 20.26 -0.08
CA GLN A 211 -1.04 19.36 -0.78
C GLN A 211 -0.98 17.97 -0.12
N THR A 212 -1.95 17.70 0.73
CA THR A 212 -2.28 16.33 1.14
C THR A 212 -3.02 15.70 -0.03
N THR A 213 -2.43 14.71 -0.70
CA THR A 213 -3.09 13.90 -1.74
C THR A 213 -4.37 13.31 -1.14
N THR A 214 -5.54 13.66 -1.67
CA THR A 214 -6.84 13.25 -1.11
C THR A 214 -7.35 11.96 -1.76
N PHE A 215 -6.84 11.61 -2.95
CA PHE A 215 -7.31 10.50 -3.78
C PHE A 215 -6.12 9.70 -4.33
N SER A 216 -6.34 8.41 -4.61
CA SER A 216 -5.33 7.61 -5.28
C SER A 216 -5.21 8.00 -6.75
N GLU A 217 -3.98 8.05 -7.24
CA GLU A 217 -3.67 8.47 -8.62
C GLU A 217 -2.56 7.59 -9.21
N ILE A 218 -2.65 7.28 -10.51
CA ILE A 218 -1.63 6.52 -11.23
C ILE A 218 -0.62 7.45 -11.90
N PHE A 219 0.66 7.16 -11.65
CA PHE A 219 1.80 7.74 -12.36
C PHE A 219 2.40 6.68 -13.28
N LYS A 220 2.50 7.00 -14.56
CA LYS A 220 3.14 6.14 -15.55
C LYS A 220 4.63 6.47 -15.63
N ILE A 221 5.48 5.52 -15.26
CA ILE A 221 6.94 5.67 -15.34
C ILE A 221 7.43 5.35 -16.75
N ASN A 222 6.94 4.25 -17.32
CA ASN A 222 7.16 3.87 -18.72
C ASN A 222 5.93 3.09 -19.24
N LYS A 223 6.04 2.44 -20.41
CA LYS A 223 4.89 1.75 -21.05
C LYS A 223 4.22 0.74 -20.12
N ASN A 224 4.98 0.00 -19.33
CA ASN A 224 4.50 -1.12 -18.52
C ASN A 224 4.65 -0.92 -17.01
N THR A 225 5.30 0.18 -16.56
CA THR A 225 5.56 0.45 -15.14
C THR A 225 4.63 1.54 -14.63
N LEU A 226 3.77 1.16 -13.68
CA LEU A 226 2.78 2.03 -13.08
C LEU A 226 3.04 2.18 -11.58
N ILE A 227 2.87 3.39 -11.07
CA ILE A 227 2.85 3.68 -9.64
C ILE A 227 1.46 4.19 -9.27
N ILE A 228 0.83 3.54 -8.30
CA ILE A 228 -0.41 4.00 -7.68
C ILE A 228 -0.01 4.75 -6.40
N ASP A 229 -0.08 6.08 -6.42
CA ASP A 229 0.15 6.90 -5.21
C ASP A 229 -1.11 6.92 -4.35
N THR A 230 -0.90 6.86 -3.07
CA THR A 230 -1.98 6.91 -2.09
C THR A 230 -1.85 8.12 -1.18
N PRO A 231 -2.97 8.67 -0.69
CA PRO A 231 -2.92 9.63 0.41
C PRO A 231 -2.09 9.08 1.56
N GLY A 232 -1.24 9.92 2.16
CA GLY A 232 -0.50 9.52 3.35
C GLY A 232 -1.47 9.12 4.47
N PHE A 233 -1.32 7.90 4.98
CA PHE A 233 -2.13 7.41 6.09
C PHE A 233 -1.61 8.02 7.39
N LYS A 234 -2.51 8.56 8.21
CA LYS A 234 -2.21 8.87 9.61
C LYS A 234 -2.44 7.63 10.48
N ASP A 235 -3.56 6.94 10.20
CA ASP A 235 -3.96 5.70 10.86
C ASP A 235 -4.29 4.67 9.80
N PHE A 236 -3.81 3.44 10.02
CA PHE A 236 -4.06 2.32 9.14
C PHE A 236 -4.71 1.19 9.94
N ASN A 237 -5.99 0.95 9.65
CA ASN A 237 -6.75 -0.14 10.27
C ASN A 237 -6.95 -1.26 9.25
N LEU A 238 -6.70 -2.49 9.69
CA LEU A 238 -6.89 -3.70 8.90
C LEU A 238 -8.38 -3.86 8.52
N TYR A 239 -8.63 -4.42 7.35
CA TYR A 239 -9.97 -4.65 6.82
C TYR A 239 -10.09 -6.05 6.25
N LEU A 240 -11.19 -6.74 6.55
CA LEU A 240 -11.52 -8.10 6.13
C LEU A 240 -10.64 -9.22 6.72
N ILE A 241 -9.60 -8.93 7.48
CA ILE A 241 -8.78 -9.95 8.12
C ILE A 241 -9.44 -10.31 9.45
N ASP A 242 -9.84 -11.56 9.59
CA ASP A 242 -10.35 -12.06 10.86
C ASP A 242 -9.23 -12.20 11.89
N LYS A 243 -9.54 -12.03 13.17
CA LYS A 243 -8.58 -12.12 14.26
C LYS A 243 -7.76 -13.43 14.22
N SER A 244 -8.42 -14.56 13.92
CA SER A 244 -7.80 -15.88 13.78
C SER A 244 -6.80 -15.98 12.63
N ASP A 245 -6.97 -15.14 11.59
CA ASP A 245 -6.19 -15.22 10.36
C ASP A 245 -4.96 -14.31 10.36
N ILE A 246 -4.87 -13.40 11.34
CA ILE A 246 -3.72 -12.49 11.46
C ILE A 246 -2.41 -13.27 11.56
N LYS A 247 -2.38 -14.39 12.31
CA LYS A 247 -1.17 -15.21 12.48
C LYS A 247 -0.61 -15.73 11.16
N TYR A 248 -1.46 -16.04 10.17
CA TYR A 248 -1.04 -16.54 8.85
C TYR A 248 -0.40 -15.46 7.96
N GLN A 249 -0.51 -14.19 8.36
CA GLN A 249 0.11 -13.08 7.66
C GLN A 249 1.53 -12.75 8.19
N TYR A 250 2.08 -13.59 9.06
CA TYR A 250 3.46 -13.52 9.55
C TYR A 250 4.27 -14.68 8.94
N PRO A 251 5.01 -14.44 7.82
CA PRO A 251 5.71 -15.51 7.11
C PRO A 251 6.69 -16.30 7.99
N GLU A 252 7.32 -15.61 8.96
CA GLU A 252 8.24 -16.22 9.92
C GLU A 252 7.57 -17.18 10.90
N PHE A 253 6.23 -17.17 11.05
CA PHE A 253 5.49 -18.10 11.90
C PHE A 253 5.21 -19.44 11.19
N ASN A 254 5.05 -19.42 9.85
CA ASN A 254 4.52 -20.53 9.06
C ASN A 254 5.25 -21.85 9.30
N GLN A 255 6.59 -21.82 9.43
CA GLN A 255 7.42 -23.01 9.64
C GLN A 255 7.25 -23.68 11.02
N PHE A 256 6.53 -23.04 11.95
CA PHE A 256 6.38 -23.52 13.33
C PHE A 256 4.95 -23.93 13.68
N PHE A 257 3.96 -23.73 12.81
CA PHE A 257 2.55 -24.01 13.13
C PHE A 257 2.33 -25.48 13.51
N ASP A 258 2.89 -26.41 12.74
CA ASP A 258 2.72 -27.84 12.96
C ASP A 258 3.43 -28.36 14.22
N ASN A 259 4.33 -27.55 14.80
CA ASN A 259 5.06 -27.86 16.01
C ASN A 259 4.36 -27.37 17.30
N CYS A 260 3.22 -26.69 17.18
CA CYS A 260 2.41 -26.28 18.32
C CYS A 260 1.64 -27.48 18.90
N LYS A 261 1.50 -27.50 20.22
CA LYS A 261 0.71 -28.56 20.91
C LYS A 261 -0.75 -28.57 20.44
N PHE A 262 -1.33 -27.43 20.06
CA PHE A 262 -2.73 -27.28 19.64
C PHE A 262 -2.79 -26.79 18.21
N SER A 263 -3.62 -27.42 17.38
CA SER A 263 -3.80 -27.04 15.96
C SER A 263 -4.44 -25.64 15.78
N ASN A 264 -5.26 -25.23 16.75
CA ASN A 264 -5.90 -23.90 16.77
C ASN A 264 -5.14 -22.87 17.62
N CYS A 265 -3.85 -23.10 17.91
CA CYS A 265 -3.02 -22.21 18.73
C CYS A 265 -3.09 -20.76 18.19
N SER A 266 -3.44 -19.82 19.07
CA SER A 266 -3.41 -18.39 18.77
C SER A 266 -2.04 -17.77 19.02
N HIS A 267 -1.11 -18.53 19.57
CA HIS A 267 0.26 -18.15 19.91
C HIS A 267 0.36 -17.03 20.97
N ILE A 268 -0.66 -16.86 21.80
CA ILE A 268 -0.73 -15.84 22.87
C ILE A 268 -0.39 -16.47 24.21
N ASN A 269 -1.28 -17.32 24.74
CA ASN A 269 -1.17 -17.88 26.09
C ASN A 269 -1.03 -19.41 26.14
N GLU A 270 -1.17 -20.10 25.01
CA GLU A 270 -1.22 -21.56 24.97
C GLU A 270 0.09 -22.20 25.44
N PRO A 271 0.02 -23.19 26.34
CA PRO A 271 1.19 -23.97 26.73
C PRO A 271 1.68 -24.83 25.55
N GLY A 272 3.00 -24.98 25.44
CA GLY A 272 3.58 -25.75 24.32
C GLY A 272 3.52 -25.11 22.97
N CYS A 273 3.34 -23.76 22.91
CA CYS A 273 3.39 -23.00 21.67
C CYS A 273 4.81 -22.95 21.10
N ALA A 274 4.98 -23.47 19.88
CA ALA A 274 6.29 -23.51 19.21
C ALA A 274 6.77 -22.11 18.82
N ILE A 275 5.88 -21.20 18.41
CA ILE A 275 6.22 -19.82 18.05
C ILE A 275 6.82 -19.07 19.25
N LYS A 276 6.22 -19.20 20.44
CA LYS A 276 6.73 -18.55 21.65
C LYS A 276 8.15 -19.02 22.04
N LYS A 277 8.50 -20.27 21.71
CA LYS A 277 9.86 -20.79 21.94
C LYS A 277 10.91 -20.20 21.01
N GLN A 278 10.49 -19.60 19.90
CA GLN A 278 11.38 -19.03 18.89
C GLN A 278 11.58 -17.50 19.04
N ILE A 279 10.90 -16.89 20.01
CA ILE A 279 11.03 -15.44 20.27
C ILE A 279 12.47 -15.17 20.77
N GLY A 280 13.10 -14.16 20.17
CA GLY A 280 14.51 -13.81 20.44
C GLY A 280 15.54 -14.59 19.62
N ASP A 281 15.14 -15.73 19.00
CA ASP A 281 16.00 -16.50 18.08
C ASP A 281 15.52 -16.35 16.64
N LYS A 282 14.51 -17.13 16.20
CA LYS A 282 14.02 -17.11 14.82
C LYS A 282 13.00 -16.01 14.58
N ILE A 283 12.29 -15.59 15.61
CA ILE A 283 11.25 -14.57 15.58
C ILE A 283 11.72 -13.37 16.40
N TRP A 284 11.77 -12.22 15.78
CA TRP A 284 12.16 -10.98 16.47
C TRP A 284 11.11 -10.57 17.51
N ASP A 285 11.54 -10.30 18.75
CA ASP A 285 10.67 -9.91 19.89
C ASP A 285 9.74 -8.78 19.52
N LYS A 286 10.25 -7.77 18.78
CA LYS A 286 9.47 -6.62 18.37
C LYS A 286 8.33 -6.98 17.42
N ARG A 287 8.56 -7.92 16.50
CA ARG A 287 7.54 -8.44 15.57
C ARG A 287 6.44 -9.18 16.32
N TYR A 288 6.85 -10.06 17.27
CA TYR A 288 5.90 -10.77 18.11
C TYR A 288 5.09 -9.82 19.01
N ASN A 289 5.72 -8.79 19.61
CA ASN A 289 5.02 -7.78 20.42
C ASN A 289 4.03 -6.96 19.56
N ASN A 290 4.38 -6.64 18.32
CA ASN A 290 3.46 -5.99 17.39
C ASN A 290 2.30 -6.92 17.01
N TYR A 291 2.54 -8.23 16.84
CA TYR A 291 1.48 -9.24 16.65
C TYR A 291 0.47 -9.20 17.78
N LEU A 292 0.93 -9.24 19.04
CA LEU A 292 0.05 -9.18 20.22
C LEU A 292 -0.76 -7.88 20.24
N ALA A 293 -0.11 -6.74 20.02
CA ALA A 293 -0.78 -5.43 20.00
C ALA A 293 -1.84 -5.32 18.88
N ILE A 294 -1.56 -5.90 17.69
CA ILE A 294 -2.53 -5.94 16.60
C ILE A 294 -3.72 -6.83 16.96
N ILE A 295 -3.49 -7.98 17.60
CA ILE A 295 -4.56 -8.87 18.07
C ILE A 295 -5.46 -8.21 19.12
N GLU A 296 -4.89 -7.39 20.02
CA GLU A 296 -5.65 -6.62 21.01
C GLU A 296 -6.59 -5.59 20.37
N GLU A 297 -6.21 -4.97 19.27
CA GLU A 297 -7.08 -4.01 18.57
C GLU A 297 -8.37 -4.64 18.00
N TYR A 298 -8.47 -5.98 17.95
CA TYR A 298 -9.64 -6.74 17.53
C TYR A 298 -10.53 -7.22 18.70
N THR A 299 -10.17 -6.81 19.92
CA THR A 299 -10.99 -7.09 21.10
C THR A 299 -11.96 -5.94 21.31
#